data_c4cac429466c20eefac9f86f32cfadec
#
_entry.id   c4cac429466c20eefac9f86f32cfadec
#
_cell.length_a   1.000
_cell.length_b   1.000
_cell.length_c   1.000
_cell.angle_alpha   90.00
_cell.angle_beta   90.00
_cell.angle_gamma   90.00
#
_symmetry.space_group_name_H-M   'P 1'
#
loop_
_entity.id
_entity.type
_entity.pdbx_description
1 polymer ?
#
loop_
_entity_poly.entity_id
_entity_poly.type
_entity_poly.pdbx_seq_one_letter_code
_entity_poly.pdbx_strand_id
1 'polypeptide(L)'
;IKIARLFSLEKKAREAKTQDELNFIVSNETRQIINFINSFLFIKTPTDQFQVKASSDLATVDRTAPLISFIEDLINKNIKNNLNETQNLNIDKICRDLKISKPKNLPSSALLIPMISPQKGFLGLLMLTSNENFKENEIELGRHLSITFGHAFNTFVFKFSIKDYLKKNLSGKKSWRIYFAIFLIIIFPIRITSTAPVEVVPINPKIITSPFNGVVKEIVVNNNDQISSGDLLVLLEDIDLKNNFNLARQSLQIAEKELLRSRQFSFSNNEEKARLAELTAQVDLKKTEVQSTSDKLKNSKLYAKTDGIAIVDQKNEWQGKPVSVGEKIMTIADPNKVEFLIWLPVKDSVTIKENSETKVFLDINPIKPLEGKILRASYQPTLSPEEVLSYRIISSFEGKDVPRIGLRGTAKIYGSGTTLFYYLFRKPITFVRQMIGI
;
A
#
# COMPACT_ATOMS: atom_id res chain seq x y z
N ILE A 1 -8.35 -48.29 -44.54
CA ILE A 1 -7.05 -48.20 -43.81
C ILE A 1 -6.57 -46.72 -43.73
N LYS A 2 -6.58 -45.92 -44.84
CA LYS A 2 -6.11 -44.51 -44.81
C LYS A 2 -6.96 -43.61 -43.91
N ILE A 3 -8.29 -43.80 -43.90
CA ILE A 3 -9.21 -42.97 -43.06
C ILE A 3 -8.93 -43.20 -41.56
N ALA A 4 -8.73 -44.44 -41.10
CA ALA A 4 -8.41 -44.72 -39.71
C ALA A 4 -7.06 -44.07 -39.28
N ARG A 5 -6.06 -44.05 -40.17
CA ARG A 5 -4.78 -43.39 -39.93
C ARG A 5 -4.93 -41.89 -39.85
N LEU A 6 -5.80 -41.29 -40.67
CA LEU A 6 -6.11 -39.85 -40.61
C LEU A 6 -6.70 -39.46 -39.22
N PHE A 7 -7.73 -40.19 -38.76
CA PHE A 7 -8.31 -39.94 -37.44
C PHE A 7 -7.31 -40.14 -36.30
N SER A 8 -6.43 -41.15 -36.43
CA SER A 8 -5.38 -41.39 -35.44
C SER A 8 -4.37 -40.21 -35.37
N LEU A 9 -3.95 -39.68 -36.53
CA LEU A 9 -3.05 -38.53 -36.62
C LEU A 9 -3.69 -37.28 -36.06
N GLU A 10 -4.96 -36.99 -36.44
CA GLU A 10 -5.71 -35.87 -35.89
C GLU A 10 -5.86 -35.92 -34.38
N LYS A 11 -6.18 -37.09 -33.82
CA LYS A 11 -6.27 -37.29 -32.38
C LYS A 11 -4.95 -37.00 -31.69
N LYS A 12 -3.85 -37.59 -32.17
CA LYS A 12 -2.50 -37.37 -31.63
C LYS A 12 -2.09 -35.89 -31.68
N ALA A 13 -2.38 -35.19 -32.81
CA ALA A 13 -2.05 -33.79 -32.94
C ALA A 13 -2.82 -32.91 -31.95
N ARG A 14 -4.10 -33.26 -31.62
CA ARG A 14 -4.91 -32.53 -30.62
C ARG A 14 -4.53 -32.86 -29.18
N GLU A 15 -4.04 -34.06 -28.91
CA GLU A 15 -3.64 -34.54 -27.58
C GLU A 15 -2.18 -34.21 -27.23
N ALA A 16 -1.42 -33.63 -28.13
CA ALA A 16 -0.01 -33.23 -27.92
C ALA A 16 0.10 -32.28 -26.72
N LYS A 17 0.97 -32.64 -25.77
CA LYS A 17 1.14 -31.86 -24.51
C LYS A 17 2.14 -30.73 -24.62
N THR A 18 3.08 -30.82 -25.58
CA THR A 18 4.11 -29.81 -25.79
C THR A 18 4.17 -29.41 -27.26
N GLN A 19 4.69 -28.21 -27.53
CA GLN A 19 4.89 -27.73 -28.91
C GLN A 19 5.88 -28.61 -29.66
N ASP A 20 6.90 -29.12 -29.00
CA ASP A 20 7.91 -29.99 -29.65
C ASP A 20 7.33 -31.38 -30.00
N GLU A 21 6.47 -31.91 -29.18
CA GLU A 21 5.71 -33.14 -29.48
C GLU A 21 4.79 -32.93 -30.69
N LEU A 22 4.06 -31.80 -30.74
CA LEU A 22 3.23 -31.44 -31.89
C LEU A 22 4.08 -31.28 -33.15
N ASN A 23 5.21 -30.56 -33.07
CA ASN A 23 6.15 -30.39 -34.17
C ASN A 23 6.61 -31.72 -34.73
N PHE A 24 6.96 -32.70 -33.85
CA PHE A 24 7.36 -34.04 -34.23
C PHE A 24 6.24 -34.82 -34.92
N ILE A 25 5.02 -34.80 -34.35
CA ILE A 25 3.86 -35.49 -34.93
C ILE A 25 3.57 -34.95 -36.34
N VAL A 26 3.52 -33.63 -36.50
CA VAL A 26 3.21 -32.98 -37.77
C VAL A 26 4.28 -33.25 -38.84
N SER A 27 5.56 -33.22 -38.46
CA SER A 27 6.66 -33.43 -39.44
C SER A 27 6.90 -34.90 -39.80
N ASN A 28 6.68 -35.85 -38.86
CA ASN A 28 7.05 -37.26 -39.09
C ASN A 28 5.84 -38.17 -39.34
N GLU A 29 4.76 -38.06 -38.53
CA GLU A 29 3.64 -38.99 -38.64
C GLU A 29 2.72 -38.72 -39.82
N THR A 30 2.77 -37.55 -40.43
CA THR A 30 2.06 -37.23 -41.69
C THR A 30 2.45 -38.20 -42.84
N ARG A 31 3.64 -38.84 -42.78
CA ARG A 31 4.07 -39.86 -43.72
C ARG A 31 3.16 -41.10 -43.78
N GLN A 32 2.41 -41.35 -42.72
CA GLN A 32 1.44 -42.47 -42.68
C GLN A 32 0.23 -42.26 -43.63
N ILE A 33 0.00 -41.00 -44.06
CA ILE A 33 -1.15 -40.62 -44.89
C ILE A 33 -0.74 -40.13 -46.24
N ILE A 34 0.25 -39.25 -46.32
CA ILE A 34 0.82 -38.69 -47.56
C ILE A 34 2.28 -39.10 -47.67
N ASN A 35 2.65 -39.74 -48.80
CA ASN A 35 4.01 -40.15 -49.00
C ASN A 35 4.88 -38.94 -49.38
N PHE A 36 5.98 -38.75 -48.70
CA PHE A 36 6.96 -37.72 -48.96
C PHE A 36 8.39 -38.20 -48.64
N ILE A 37 9.38 -37.48 -49.19
CA ILE A 37 10.80 -37.73 -48.92
C ILE A 37 11.24 -36.95 -47.70
N ASN A 38 11.04 -35.64 -47.69
CA ASN A 38 11.34 -34.78 -46.55
C ASN A 38 10.14 -33.90 -46.19
N SER A 39 10.00 -33.57 -44.93
CA SER A 39 9.07 -32.58 -44.45
C SER A 39 9.79 -31.42 -43.76
N PHE A 40 9.27 -30.21 -43.87
CA PHE A 40 9.79 -29.04 -43.19
C PHE A 40 8.62 -28.28 -42.61
N LEU A 41 8.63 -28.12 -41.28
CA LEU A 41 7.63 -27.40 -40.55
C LEU A 41 8.11 -25.97 -40.27
N PHE A 42 7.42 -25.01 -40.83
CA PHE A 42 7.69 -23.58 -40.63
C PHE A 42 6.68 -22.99 -39.64
N ILE A 43 7.19 -22.23 -38.71
CA ILE A 43 6.35 -21.44 -37.79
C ILE A 43 6.62 -19.96 -38.06
N LYS A 44 5.53 -19.18 -38.05
CA LYS A 44 5.57 -17.73 -38.24
C LYS A 44 6.14 -17.08 -37.00
N THR A 45 7.22 -16.32 -37.16
CA THR A 45 7.81 -15.56 -36.03
C THR A 45 7.07 -14.25 -35.79
N PRO A 46 7.24 -13.59 -34.63
CA PRO A 46 6.68 -12.26 -34.39
C PRO A 46 7.16 -11.18 -35.36
N THR A 47 8.27 -11.43 -36.08
CA THR A 47 8.82 -10.56 -37.13
C THR A 47 8.22 -10.83 -38.49
N ASP A 48 7.13 -11.62 -38.56
CA ASP A 48 6.46 -11.98 -39.83
C ASP A 48 7.33 -12.78 -40.80
N GLN A 49 8.31 -13.52 -40.30
CA GLN A 49 9.16 -14.41 -41.07
C GLN A 49 8.86 -15.86 -40.74
N PHE A 50 9.02 -16.77 -41.72
CA PHE A 50 8.90 -18.20 -41.52
C PHE A 50 10.27 -18.78 -41.19
N GLN A 51 10.29 -19.59 -40.11
CA GLN A 51 11.47 -20.31 -39.63
C GLN A 51 11.18 -21.80 -39.55
N VAL A 52 12.07 -22.63 -40.01
CA VAL A 52 11.96 -24.09 -39.85
C VAL A 52 12.15 -24.45 -38.39
N LYS A 53 11.16 -25.12 -37.80
CA LYS A 53 11.18 -25.57 -36.42
C LYS A 53 11.36 -27.09 -36.29
N ALA A 54 10.89 -27.84 -37.28
CA ALA A 54 11.08 -29.28 -37.31
C ALA A 54 11.27 -29.74 -38.78
N SER A 55 11.97 -30.82 -38.96
CA SER A 55 12.11 -31.53 -40.22
C SER A 55 11.98 -33.02 -39.97
N SER A 56 11.48 -33.78 -40.93
CA SER A 56 11.46 -35.24 -40.84
C SER A 56 12.87 -35.79 -40.66
N ASP A 57 12.93 -36.90 -39.89
CA ASP A 57 14.16 -37.67 -39.67
C ASP A 57 15.32 -36.91 -38.94
N LEU A 58 15.05 -35.71 -38.40
CA LEU A 58 15.99 -34.92 -37.61
C LEU A 58 15.43 -34.64 -36.22
N ALA A 59 16.21 -34.92 -35.20
CA ALA A 59 15.82 -34.59 -33.79
C ALA A 59 15.88 -33.08 -33.52
N THR A 60 16.84 -32.37 -34.15
CA THR A 60 17.01 -30.91 -34.05
C THR A 60 17.37 -30.34 -35.41
N VAL A 61 16.83 -29.17 -35.72
CA VAL A 61 17.09 -28.49 -37.00
C VAL A 61 18.28 -27.55 -36.81
N ASP A 62 19.37 -27.85 -37.59
CA ASP A 62 20.48 -26.93 -37.71
C ASP A 62 20.11 -25.84 -38.76
N ARG A 63 19.84 -24.64 -38.31
CA ARG A 63 19.44 -23.49 -39.12
C ARG A 63 20.58 -22.94 -39.98
N THR A 64 21.82 -23.30 -39.70
CA THR A 64 23.00 -22.91 -40.51
C THR A 64 23.21 -23.83 -41.68
N ALA A 65 22.49 -24.97 -41.72
CA ALA A 65 22.58 -25.88 -42.83
C ALA A 65 22.14 -25.22 -44.16
N PRO A 66 22.90 -25.37 -45.26
CA PRO A 66 22.61 -24.67 -46.52
C PRO A 66 21.22 -24.98 -47.09
N LEU A 67 20.72 -26.20 -46.90
CA LEU A 67 19.39 -26.62 -47.34
C LEU A 67 18.28 -25.84 -46.56
N ILE A 68 18.40 -25.76 -45.24
CA ILE A 68 17.43 -25.08 -44.39
C ILE A 68 17.41 -23.58 -44.73
N SER A 69 18.56 -22.95 -44.81
CA SER A 69 18.67 -21.53 -45.17
C SER A 69 18.06 -21.28 -46.53
N PHE A 70 18.32 -22.14 -47.52
CA PHE A 70 17.75 -22.02 -48.88
C PHE A 70 16.22 -22.09 -48.86
N ILE A 71 15.65 -23.05 -48.14
CA ILE A 71 14.18 -23.24 -48.07
C ILE A 71 13.53 -22.08 -47.32
N GLU A 72 14.13 -21.61 -46.21
CA GLU A 72 13.65 -20.42 -45.48
C GLU A 72 13.64 -19.18 -46.40
N ASP A 73 14.67 -18.97 -47.14
CA ASP A 73 14.78 -17.87 -48.14
C ASP A 73 13.75 -18.00 -49.23
N LEU A 74 13.56 -19.19 -49.79
CA LEU A 74 12.58 -19.47 -50.84
C LEU A 74 11.17 -19.11 -50.39
N ILE A 75 10.76 -19.58 -49.20
CA ILE A 75 9.44 -19.33 -48.64
C ILE A 75 9.26 -17.84 -48.29
N ASN A 76 10.21 -17.24 -47.59
CA ASN A 76 10.09 -15.85 -47.11
C ASN A 76 10.10 -14.80 -48.23
N LYS A 77 10.90 -15.01 -49.29
CA LYS A 77 11.08 -14.03 -50.37
C LYS A 77 10.08 -14.18 -51.51
N ASN A 78 9.67 -15.42 -51.82
CA ASN A 78 8.99 -15.68 -53.10
C ASN A 78 7.57 -16.24 -52.95
N ILE A 79 7.25 -16.97 -51.85
CA ILE A 79 6.02 -17.72 -51.75
C ILE A 79 5.07 -17.13 -50.70
N LYS A 80 5.58 -16.33 -49.79
CA LYS A 80 4.86 -15.80 -48.61
C LYS A 80 3.49 -15.17 -48.92
N ASN A 81 3.33 -14.51 -50.09
CA ASN A 81 2.10 -13.78 -50.38
C ASN A 81 0.96 -14.66 -50.93
N ASN A 82 1.18 -15.93 -51.21
CA ASN A 82 0.22 -16.86 -51.84
C ASN A 82 -0.01 -18.14 -50.98
N LEU A 83 0.06 -18.07 -49.65
CA LEU A 83 0.02 -19.22 -48.76
C LEU A 83 -1.36 -19.47 -48.14
N ASN A 84 -2.44 -19.03 -48.76
CA ASN A 84 -3.78 -19.16 -48.17
C ASN A 84 -4.43 -20.52 -48.36
N GLU A 85 -3.96 -21.32 -49.27
CA GLU A 85 -4.49 -22.64 -49.62
C GLU A 85 -3.40 -23.69 -49.77
N THR A 86 -3.80 -24.97 -49.62
CA THR A 86 -2.89 -26.09 -49.93
C THR A 86 -2.61 -26.14 -51.42
N GLN A 87 -1.34 -26.13 -51.80
CA GLN A 87 -0.91 -26.07 -53.22
C GLN A 87 0.27 -26.96 -53.48
N ASN A 88 0.29 -27.53 -54.67
CA ASN A 88 1.40 -28.31 -55.17
C ASN A 88 2.30 -27.41 -56.06
N LEU A 89 3.58 -27.34 -55.67
CA LEU A 89 4.57 -26.48 -56.32
C LEU A 89 5.67 -27.34 -57.03
N ASN A 90 6.02 -26.95 -58.21
CA ASN A 90 7.20 -27.49 -58.89
C ASN A 90 8.42 -26.60 -58.54
N ILE A 91 9.30 -27.11 -57.67
CA ILE A 91 10.47 -26.40 -57.17
C ILE A 91 11.44 -26.10 -58.31
N ASP A 92 11.60 -27.00 -59.30
CA ASP A 92 12.51 -26.82 -60.41
C ASP A 92 12.07 -25.69 -61.35
N LYS A 93 10.73 -25.51 -61.51
CA LYS A 93 10.18 -24.39 -62.25
C LYS A 93 10.42 -23.07 -61.51
N ILE A 94 10.13 -23.02 -60.22
CA ILE A 94 10.34 -21.83 -59.39
C ILE A 94 11.82 -21.42 -59.37
N CYS A 95 12.74 -22.39 -59.20
CA CYS A 95 14.16 -22.08 -59.19
C CYS A 95 14.66 -21.54 -60.57
N ARG A 96 14.11 -22.07 -61.68
CA ARG A 96 14.42 -21.56 -63.03
C ARG A 96 13.88 -20.12 -63.20
N ASP A 97 12.66 -19.87 -62.83
CA ASP A 97 12.02 -18.56 -62.97
C ASP A 97 12.75 -17.49 -62.15
N LEU A 98 13.24 -17.87 -60.96
CA LEU A 98 13.99 -16.98 -60.05
C LEU A 98 15.50 -16.95 -60.36
N LYS A 99 16.02 -17.77 -61.29
CA LYS A 99 17.45 -17.92 -61.57
C LYS A 99 18.32 -18.27 -60.37
N ILE A 100 17.77 -19.15 -59.48
CA ILE A 100 18.44 -19.59 -58.26
C ILE A 100 18.92 -21.04 -58.46
N SER A 101 20.13 -21.35 -58.00
CA SER A 101 20.68 -22.71 -58.05
C SER A 101 20.01 -23.59 -56.97
N LYS A 102 19.31 -24.66 -57.39
CA LYS A 102 18.65 -25.61 -56.49
C LYS A 102 19.70 -26.51 -55.82
N PRO A 103 19.62 -26.75 -54.51
CA PRO A 103 20.42 -27.75 -53.82
C PRO A 103 20.16 -29.17 -54.35
N LYS A 104 21.22 -29.96 -54.54
CA LYS A 104 21.14 -31.34 -55.14
C LYS A 104 20.20 -32.26 -54.37
N ASN A 105 20.04 -32.07 -53.04
CA ASN A 105 19.27 -32.96 -52.17
C ASN A 105 17.80 -32.50 -51.98
N LEU A 106 17.35 -31.46 -52.70
CA LEU A 106 15.97 -31.03 -52.63
C LEU A 106 15.14 -31.67 -53.73
N PRO A 107 14.06 -32.42 -53.46
CA PRO A 107 13.16 -33.00 -54.44
C PRO A 107 12.51 -31.93 -55.37
N SER A 108 11.95 -32.39 -56.50
CA SER A 108 11.42 -31.52 -57.56
C SER A 108 10.02 -30.97 -57.26
N SER A 109 9.24 -31.67 -56.47
CA SER A 109 7.85 -31.30 -56.13
C SER A 109 7.70 -31.00 -54.65
N ALA A 110 6.90 -30.03 -54.30
CA ALA A 110 6.55 -29.72 -52.90
C ALA A 110 5.05 -29.47 -52.74
N LEU A 111 4.46 -30.10 -51.76
CA LEU A 111 3.13 -29.83 -51.29
C LEU A 111 3.20 -28.89 -50.08
N LEU A 112 2.62 -27.71 -50.24
CA LEU A 112 2.52 -26.70 -49.18
C LEU A 112 1.18 -26.82 -48.49
N ILE A 113 1.19 -27.09 -47.18
CA ILE A 113 0.01 -27.21 -46.32
C ILE A 113 0.04 -26.06 -45.32
N PRO A 114 -0.73 -24.99 -45.54
CA PRO A 114 -0.77 -23.87 -44.58
C PRO A 114 -1.53 -24.30 -43.31
N MET A 115 -1.06 -23.91 -42.15
CA MET A 115 -1.71 -24.15 -40.87
C MET A 115 -2.56 -22.94 -40.53
N ILE A 116 -3.88 -23.06 -40.74
CA ILE A 116 -4.82 -21.95 -40.62
C ILE A 116 -5.73 -22.18 -39.40
N SER A 117 -5.75 -21.24 -38.49
CA SER A 117 -6.70 -21.20 -37.39
C SER A 117 -7.84 -20.24 -37.68
N PRO A 118 -9.13 -20.62 -37.49
CA PRO A 118 -10.25 -19.70 -37.65
C PRO A 118 -10.17 -18.44 -36.78
N GLN A 119 -9.51 -18.53 -35.62
CA GLN A 119 -9.42 -17.44 -34.67
C GLN A 119 -8.24 -16.50 -34.93
N LYS A 120 -7.15 -17.00 -35.47
CA LYS A 120 -5.88 -16.25 -35.59
C LYS A 120 -5.30 -16.17 -37.00
N GLY A 121 -5.98 -16.76 -37.96
CA GLY A 121 -5.51 -16.83 -39.31
C GLY A 121 -4.32 -17.77 -39.49
N PHE A 122 -3.34 -17.39 -40.27
CA PHE A 122 -2.19 -18.21 -40.67
C PHE A 122 -1.14 -18.30 -39.55
N LEU A 123 -0.86 -19.51 -39.06
CA LEU A 123 0.08 -19.76 -37.95
C LEU A 123 1.44 -20.32 -38.39
N GLY A 124 1.46 -21.07 -39.47
CA GLY A 124 2.68 -21.71 -39.98
C GLY A 124 2.40 -22.50 -41.24
N LEU A 125 3.39 -23.23 -41.72
CA LEU A 125 3.36 -23.96 -42.98
C LEU A 125 4.07 -25.30 -42.84
N LEU A 126 3.46 -26.38 -43.30
CA LEU A 126 4.11 -27.67 -43.50
C LEU A 126 4.42 -27.83 -45.00
N MET A 127 5.68 -28.01 -45.34
CA MET A 127 6.15 -28.31 -46.68
C MET A 127 6.57 -29.79 -46.76
N LEU A 128 5.91 -30.53 -47.61
CA LEU A 128 6.24 -31.94 -47.92
C LEU A 128 6.91 -31.98 -49.27
N THR A 129 8.00 -32.71 -49.40
CA THR A 129 8.74 -32.78 -50.70
C THR A 129 8.76 -34.21 -51.26
N SER A 130 8.65 -34.32 -52.60
CA SER A 130 8.67 -35.56 -53.34
C SER A 130 9.34 -35.42 -54.68
N ASN A 131 9.86 -36.51 -55.27
CA ASN A 131 10.36 -36.51 -56.64
C ASN A 131 9.22 -36.57 -57.68
N GLU A 132 8.06 -37.10 -57.26
CA GLU A 132 6.87 -37.16 -58.12
C GLU A 132 5.87 -36.07 -57.71
N ASN A 133 5.00 -35.68 -58.64
CA ASN A 133 3.94 -34.73 -58.36
C ASN A 133 2.90 -35.38 -57.40
N PHE A 134 2.44 -34.62 -56.42
CA PHE A 134 1.40 -35.06 -55.53
C PHE A 134 0.07 -35.22 -56.26
N LYS A 135 -0.66 -36.30 -55.98
CA LYS A 135 -1.96 -36.60 -56.56
C LYS A 135 -3.05 -35.78 -55.93
N GLU A 136 -4.15 -35.54 -56.67
CA GLU A 136 -5.29 -34.74 -56.17
C GLU A 136 -5.82 -35.22 -54.80
N ASN A 137 -5.86 -36.56 -54.61
CA ASN A 137 -6.27 -37.14 -53.32
C ASN A 137 -5.32 -36.77 -52.15
N GLU A 138 -4.03 -36.55 -52.45
CA GLU A 138 -3.04 -36.17 -51.43
C GLU A 138 -3.12 -34.65 -51.15
N ILE A 139 -3.45 -33.85 -52.14
CA ILE A 139 -3.71 -32.41 -51.97
C ILE A 139 -4.97 -32.21 -51.11
N GLU A 140 -6.04 -33.00 -51.35
CA GLU A 140 -7.27 -32.95 -50.59
C GLU A 140 -7.04 -33.34 -49.11
N LEU A 141 -6.27 -34.40 -48.86
CA LEU A 141 -5.84 -34.78 -47.51
C LEU A 141 -5.02 -33.64 -46.87
N GLY A 142 -4.18 -32.96 -47.62
CA GLY A 142 -3.43 -31.78 -47.15
C GLY A 142 -4.36 -30.64 -46.71
N ARG A 143 -5.47 -30.39 -47.41
CA ARG A 143 -6.48 -29.39 -47.03
C ARG A 143 -7.15 -29.73 -45.68
N HIS A 144 -7.51 -31.00 -45.48
CA HIS A 144 -8.04 -31.44 -44.17
C HIS A 144 -7.04 -31.25 -43.05
N LEU A 145 -5.78 -31.66 -43.26
CA LEU A 145 -4.71 -31.47 -42.29
C LEU A 145 -4.40 -30.01 -41.98
N SER A 146 -4.55 -29.12 -42.95
CA SER A 146 -4.37 -27.67 -42.78
C SER A 146 -5.17 -27.12 -41.59
N ILE A 147 -6.47 -27.43 -41.52
CA ILE A 147 -7.36 -26.96 -40.48
C ILE A 147 -7.05 -27.65 -39.16
N THR A 148 -6.84 -28.97 -39.15
CA THR A 148 -6.55 -29.75 -37.94
C THR A 148 -5.26 -29.28 -37.27
N PHE A 149 -4.18 -29.15 -38.05
CA PHE A 149 -2.90 -28.66 -37.55
C PHE A 149 -2.97 -27.20 -37.11
N GLY A 150 -3.72 -26.37 -37.85
CA GLY A 150 -3.97 -24.99 -37.46
C GLY A 150 -4.64 -24.88 -36.08
N HIS A 151 -5.65 -25.73 -35.80
CA HIS A 151 -6.29 -25.79 -34.49
C HIS A 151 -5.33 -26.29 -33.40
N ALA A 152 -4.56 -27.36 -33.67
CA ALA A 152 -3.59 -27.89 -32.69
C ALA A 152 -2.53 -26.86 -32.31
N PHE A 153 -1.93 -26.17 -33.30
CA PHE A 153 -0.95 -25.13 -33.04
C PHE A 153 -1.51 -23.90 -32.35
N ASN A 154 -2.81 -23.62 -32.51
CA ASN A 154 -3.45 -22.48 -31.83
C ASN A 154 -3.36 -22.58 -30.31
N THR A 155 -3.30 -23.77 -29.72
CA THR A 155 -3.19 -23.98 -28.27
C THR A 155 -1.82 -23.60 -27.72
N PHE A 156 -0.76 -23.66 -28.55
CA PHE A 156 0.62 -23.40 -28.13
C PHE A 156 1.12 -22.00 -28.48
N VAL A 157 0.48 -21.28 -29.42
CA VAL A 157 0.90 -19.95 -29.89
C VAL A 157 0.61 -18.83 -28.86
N PHE A 158 -0.02 -19.14 -27.69
CA PHE A 158 -0.32 -18.18 -26.62
C PHE A 158 0.64 -18.22 -25.43
N LYS A 159 1.93 -18.00 -25.66
CA LYS A 159 2.76 -17.35 -24.65
C LYS A 159 3.27 -16.06 -25.23
N PHE A 160 2.50 -15.00 -25.04
CA PHE A 160 2.96 -13.62 -25.28
C PHE A 160 4.21 -13.42 -24.40
N SER A 161 5.37 -13.63 -24.99
CA SER A 161 6.62 -13.29 -24.32
C SER A 161 6.76 -11.78 -24.38
N ILE A 162 6.54 -11.12 -23.25
CA ILE A 162 6.85 -9.68 -23.06
C ILE A 162 8.28 -9.38 -23.57
N LYS A 163 9.20 -10.37 -23.45
CA LYS A 163 10.57 -10.27 -23.97
C LYS A 163 10.63 -10.10 -25.49
N ASP A 164 9.78 -10.79 -26.26
CA ASP A 164 9.81 -10.71 -27.73
C ASP A 164 9.15 -9.42 -28.23
N TYR A 165 8.12 -8.94 -27.56
CA TYR A 165 7.52 -7.64 -27.81
C TYR A 165 8.49 -6.48 -27.53
N LEU A 166 9.19 -6.55 -26.39
CA LEU A 166 10.22 -5.59 -26.02
C LEU A 166 11.38 -5.63 -27.00
N LYS A 167 11.85 -6.82 -27.43
CA LYS A 167 12.96 -6.98 -28.35
C LYS A 167 12.64 -6.41 -29.74
N LYS A 168 11.40 -6.55 -30.23
CA LYS A 168 10.94 -6.01 -31.52
C LYS A 168 10.89 -4.47 -31.52
N ASN A 169 10.46 -3.85 -30.41
CA ASN A 169 10.34 -2.40 -30.30
C ASN A 169 11.61 -1.69 -29.80
N LEU A 170 12.52 -2.43 -29.15
CA LEU A 170 13.75 -1.90 -28.57
C LEU A 170 15.01 -2.13 -29.40
N SER A 171 14.92 -2.79 -30.57
CA SER A 171 16.02 -3.13 -31.43
C SER A 171 16.10 -2.23 -32.70
N GLY A 172 16.38 -0.95 -32.52
CA GLY A 172 16.56 -0.05 -33.64
C GLY A 172 17.02 1.36 -33.25
N LYS A 173 17.44 2.23 -34.22
CA LYS A 173 17.82 3.64 -33.95
C LYS A 173 16.72 4.46 -33.20
N LYS A 174 15.46 4.02 -33.24
CA LYS A 174 14.33 4.59 -32.43
C LYS A 174 14.36 4.17 -30.97
N SER A 175 15.04 3.09 -30.62
CA SER A 175 15.04 2.55 -29.22
C SER A 175 15.75 3.48 -28.25
N TRP A 176 16.77 4.25 -28.68
CA TRP A 176 17.43 5.20 -27.78
C TRP A 176 16.48 6.30 -27.29
N ARG A 177 15.53 6.73 -28.11
CA ARG A 177 14.49 7.70 -27.68
C ARG A 177 13.60 7.11 -26.59
N ILE A 178 13.29 5.82 -26.64
CA ILE A 178 12.50 5.12 -25.64
C ILE A 178 13.30 4.97 -24.34
N TYR A 179 14.58 4.56 -24.44
CA TYR A 179 15.47 4.47 -23.26
C TYR A 179 15.69 5.84 -22.62
N PHE A 180 15.86 6.89 -23.42
CA PHE A 180 15.99 8.26 -22.94
C PHE A 180 14.70 8.75 -22.28
N ALA A 181 13.53 8.44 -22.82
CA ALA A 181 12.24 8.76 -22.20
C ALA A 181 12.04 8.02 -20.87
N ILE A 182 12.38 6.72 -20.81
CA ILE A 182 12.34 5.94 -19.56
C ILE A 182 13.31 6.52 -18.52
N PHE A 183 14.52 6.87 -18.92
CA PHE A 183 15.52 7.50 -18.05
C PHE A 183 15.02 8.84 -17.51
N LEU A 184 14.37 9.65 -18.32
CA LEU A 184 13.81 10.93 -17.93
C LEU A 184 12.63 10.77 -16.98
N ILE A 185 11.79 9.74 -17.16
CA ILE A 185 10.70 9.38 -16.24
C ILE A 185 11.28 8.90 -14.89
N ILE A 186 12.33 8.11 -14.89
CA ILE A 186 12.99 7.58 -13.68
C ILE A 186 13.59 8.69 -12.83
N ILE A 187 14.16 9.73 -13.45
CA ILE A 187 14.75 10.89 -12.78
C ILE A 187 13.69 11.93 -12.39
N PHE A 188 12.44 11.79 -12.87
CA PHE A 188 11.39 12.76 -12.60
C PHE A 188 11.27 13.05 -11.11
N PRO A 189 11.38 14.33 -10.67
CA PRO A 189 11.32 14.70 -9.26
C PRO A 189 9.89 14.57 -8.76
N ILE A 190 9.72 13.79 -7.69
CA ILE A 190 8.46 13.63 -6.97
C ILE A 190 8.68 13.90 -5.49
N ARG A 191 7.63 14.30 -4.77
CA ARG A 191 7.67 14.39 -3.31
C ARG A 191 7.28 13.03 -2.71
N ILE A 192 8.07 12.55 -1.76
CA ILE A 192 7.68 11.39 -0.97
C ILE A 192 6.43 11.77 -0.17
N THR A 193 5.43 10.92 -0.19
CA THR A 193 4.22 11.11 0.60
C THR A 193 4.00 9.92 1.52
N SER A 194 3.52 10.19 2.73
CA SER A 194 3.07 9.18 3.66
C SER A 194 1.65 9.50 4.12
N THR A 195 0.84 8.48 4.33
CA THR A 195 -0.51 8.61 4.86
C THR A 195 -0.55 8.06 6.28
N ALA A 196 -1.26 8.74 7.17
CA ALA A 196 -1.34 8.37 8.58
C ALA A 196 -2.71 8.75 9.16
N PRO A 197 -3.22 8.02 10.17
CA PRO A 197 -4.39 8.42 10.91
C PRO A 197 -4.19 9.78 11.56
N VAL A 198 -5.25 10.58 11.59
CA VAL A 198 -5.24 11.92 12.19
C VAL A 198 -6.49 12.14 13.02
N GLU A 199 -6.33 12.90 14.09
CA GLU A 199 -7.41 13.37 14.95
C GLU A 199 -7.30 14.87 15.16
N VAL A 200 -8.44 15.55 15.18
CA VAL A 200 -8.53 16.99 15.50
C VAL A 200 -8.49 17.14 17.00
N VAL A 201 -7.47 17.81 17.52
CA VAL A 201 -7.28 18.03 18.96
C VAL A 201 -7.23 19.51 19.28
N PRO A 202 -7.62 19.92 20.49
CA PRO A 202 -7.53 21.33 20.89
C PRO A 202 -6.09 21.76 21.17
N ILE A 203 -5.78 23.01 20.89
CA ILE A 203 -4.49 23.62 21.25
C ILE A 203 -4.51 23.98 22.74
N ASN A 204 -3.52 23.48 23.50
CA ASN A 204 -3.33 23.79 24.92
C ASN A 204 -4.61 23.60 25.79
N PRO A 205 -5.25 22.43 25.76
CA PRO A 205 -6.43 22.17 26.56
C PRO A 205 -6.11 22.30 28.06
N LYS A 206 -7.07 22.84 28.83
CA LYS A 206 -6.96 22.91 30.29
C LYS A 206 -7.52 21.64 30.90
N ILE A 207 -6.65 20.87 31.51
CA ILE A 207 -7.03 19.62 32.19
C ILE A 207 -7.47 19.97 33.60
N ILE A 208 -8.66 19.54 34.00
CA ILE A 208 -9.20 19.64 35.35
C ILE A 208 -8.91 18.31 36.04
N THR A 209 -8.10 18.39 37.09
CA THR A 209 -7.66 17.22 37.88
C THR A 209 -8.13 17.34 39.31
N SER A 210 -8.23 16.17 40.01
CA SER A 210 -8.51 16.17 41.43
C SER A 210 -7.31 16.69 42.24
N PRO A 211 -7.50 17.67 43.13
CA PRO A 211 -6.43 18.24 43.97
C PRO A 211 -6.06 17.36 45.16
N PHE A 212 -6.90 16.37 45.54
CA PHE A 212 -6.70 15.43 46.63
C PHE A 212 -7.46 14.12 46.38
N ASN A 213 -7.17 13.10 47.18
CA ASN A 213 -7.88 11.83 47.09
C ASN A 213 -9.31 12.01 47.67
N GLY A 214 -10.31 11.66 46.86
CA GLY A 214 -11.69 11.84 47.30
C GLY A 214 -12.65 11.06 46.39
N VAL A 215 -13.94 11.37 46.54
CA VAL A 215 -15.00 10.78 45.71
C VAL A 215 -15.69 11.90 44.94
N VAL A 216 -15.97 11.69 43.68
CA VAL A 216 -16.75 12.63 42.89
C VAL A 216 -18.21 12.55 43.28
N LYS A 217 -18.75 13.62 43.82
CA LYS A 217 -20.16 13.74 44.16
C LYS A 217 -21.02 13.93 42.93
N GLU A 218 -20.61 14.89 42.08
CA GLU A 218 -21.35 15.26 40.89
C GLU A 218 -20.46 16.06 39.91
N ILE A 219 -20.64 15.82 38.61
CA ILE A 219 -20.18 16.73 37.57
C ILE A 219 -21.36 17.59 37.15
N VAL A 220 -21.25 18.88 37.36
CA VAL A 220 -22.36 19.85 37.19
C VAL A 220 -22.63 20.11 35.69
N VAL A 221 -21.60 20.15 34.90
CA VAL A 221 -21.66 20.48 33.44
C VAL A 221 -21.82 19.22 32.58
N ASN A 222 -22.39 19.37 31.38
CA ASN A 222 -22.50 18.29 30.41
C ASN A 222 -21.37 18.37 29.37
N ASN A 223 -21.22 17.29 28.65
CA ASN A 223 -20.28 17.27 27.52
C ASN A 223 -20.72 18.27 26.44
N ASN A 224 -19.77 19.06 25.92
CA ASN A 224 -19.95 20.16 24.97
C ASN A 224 -20.68 21.40 25.52
N ASP A 225 -20.95 21.53 26.82
CA ASP A 225 -21.47 22.77 27.40
C ASP A 225 -20.42 23.89 27.26
N GLN A 226 -20.89 25.07 26.96
CA GLN A 226 -20.06 26.26 26.94
C GLN A 226 -19.79 26.74 28.38
N ILE A 227 -18.52 26.87 28.74
CA ILE A 227 -18.04 27.17 30.09
C ILE A 227 -17.41 28.55 30.09
N SER A 228 -17.76 29.33 31.10
CA SER A 228 -17.11 30.61 31.42
C SER A 228 -16.17 30.49 32.61
N SER A 229 -15.16 31.32 32.65
CA SER A 229 -14.25 31.36 33.81
C SER A 229 -15.03 31.67 35.10
N GLY A 230 -14.86 30.81 36.12
CA GLY A 230 -15.59 30.92 37.39
C GLY A 230 -16.76 29.95 37.52
N ASP A 231 -17.17 29.25 36.43
CA ASP A 231 -18.25 28.27 36.48
C ASP A 231 -17.84 27.05 37.33
N LEU A 232 -18.80 26.51 38.09
CA LEU A 232 -18.62 25.29 38.88
C LEU A 232 -18.67 24.06 37.92
N LEU A 233 -17.62 23.27 37.96
CA LEU A 233 -17.46 22.10 37.07
C LEU A 233 -17.75 20.77 37.80
N VAL A 234 -17.07 20.58 38.92
CA VAL A 234 -17.09 19.31 39.67
C VAL A 234 -17.25 19.58 41.14
N LEU A 235 -18.09 18.80 41.77
CA LEU A 235 -18.24 18.71 43.22
C LEU A 235 -17.62 17.40 43.69
N LEU A 236 -16.66 17.50 44.60
CA LEU A 236 -16.16 16.33 45.34
C LEU A 236 -16.95 16.19 46.65
N GLU A 237 -16.99 15.00 47.19
CA GLU A 237 -17.61 14.73 48.50
C GLU A 237 -16.92 15.57 49.60
N ASP A 238 -17.69 16.37 50.33
CA ASP A 238 -17.17 17.39 51.23
C ASP A 238 -17.55 17.21 52.71
N ILE A 239 -18.26 16.12 53.06
CA ILE A 239 -18.76 15.89 54.42
C ILE A 239 -17.60 15.80 55.41
N ASP A 240 -16.61 14.94 55.14
CA ASP A 240 -15.45 14.78 55.98
C ASP A 240 -14.58 16.03 56.06
N LEU A 241 -14.46 16.74 54.92
CA LEU A 241 -13.70 18.00 54.85
C LEU A 241 -14.33 19.10 55.67
N LYS A 242 -15.68 19.21 55.70
CA LYS A 242 -16.43 20.12 56.57
C LYS A 242 -16.26 19.78 58.02
N ASN A 243 -16.35 18.48 58.36
CA ASN A 243 -16.15 18.02 59.73
C ASN A 243 -14.75 18.34 60.24
N ASN A 244 -13.71 18.06 59.43
CA ASN A 244 -12.33 18.34 59.76
C ASN A 244 -12.06 19.84 59.93
N PHE A 245 -12.63 20.68 59.03
CA PHE A 245 -12.55 22.14 59.16
C PHE A 245 -13.20 22.64 60.43
N ASN A 246 -14.39 22.12 60.77
CA ASN A 246 -15.09 22.52 62.00
C ASN A 246 -14.31 22.12 63.24
N LEU A 247 -13.74 20.90 63.29
CA LEU A 247 -12.88 20.40 64.37
C LEU A 247 -11.61 21.25 64.52
N ALA A 248 -10.94 21.57 63.40
CA ALA A 248 -9.76 22.46 63.43
C ALA A 248 -10.12 23.86 63.97
N ARG A 249 -11.25 24.40 63.55
CA ARG A 249 -11.76 25.69 64.00
C ARG A 249 -12.07 25.72 65.48
N GLN A 250 -12.71 24.66 65.99
CA GLN A 250 -12.96 24.50 67.42
C GLN A 250 -11.67 24.38 68.26
N SER A 251 -10.71 23.59 67.72
CA SER A 251 -9.39 23.44 68.35
C SER A 251 -8.64 24.77 68.44
N LEU A 252 -8.72 25.59 67.37
CA LEU A 252 -8.15 26.96 67.37
C LEU A 252 -8.82 27.84 68.43
N GLN A 253 -10.16 27.80 68.53
CA GLN A 253 -10.89 28.58 69.52
C GLN A 253 -10.50 28.21 70.95
N ILE A 254 -10.27 26.90 71.23
CA ILE A 254 -9.80 26.43 72.54
C ILE A 254 -8.40 27.02 72.83
N ALA A 255 -7.45 26.84 71.86
CA ALA A 255 -6.10 27.33 72.02
C ALA A 255 -6.04 28.88 72.22
N GLU A 256 -6.87 29.63 71.47
CA GLU A 256 -6.97 31.09 71.64
C GLU A 256 -7.49 31.51 73.01
N LYS A 257 -8.52 30.77 73.54
CA LYS A 257 -9.04 31.02 74.92
C LYS A 257 -8.01 30.71 75.99
N GLU A 258 -7.23 29.62 75.81
CA GLU A 258 -6.17 29.23 76.74
C GLU A 258 -5.03 30.28 76.75
N LEU A 259 -4.58 30.76 75.51
CA LEU A 259 -3.64 31.85 75.42
C LEU A 259 -4.16 33.11 76.10
N LEU A 260 -5.44 33.48 75.90
CA LEU A 260 -6.05 34.67 76.50
C LEU A 260 -6.04 34.54 78.03
N ARG A 261 -6.44 33.39 78.55
CA ARG A 261 -6.40 33.10 80.01
C ARG A 261 -4.98 33.24 80.56
N SER A 262 -3.99 32.58 79.92
CA SER A 262 -2.60 32.67 80.32
C SER A 262 -2.05 34.10 80.31
N ARG A 263 -2.43 34.89 79.30
CA ARG A 263 -2.08 36.33 79.23
C ARG A 263 -2.66 37.13 80.45
N GLN A 264 -3.89 36.85 80.88
CA GLN A 264 -4.48 37.54 82.01
C GLN A 264 -3.75 37.18 83.30
N PHE A 265 -3.35 35.91 83.48
CA PHE A 265 -2.63 35.48 84.68
C PHE A 265 -1.14 35.78 84.68
N SER A 266 -0.52 36.08 83.55
CA SER A 266 0.92 36.38 83.39
C SER A 266 1.33 37.67 84.12
N PHE A 267 0.44 38.53 84.42
CA PHE A 267 0.68 39.75 85.22
C PHE A 267 1.07 39.48 86.66
N SER A 268 0.66 38.30 87.17
CA SER A 268 0.86 37.93 88.59
C SER A 268 1.75 36.69 88.76
N ASN A 269 2.10 35.94 87.75
CA ASN A 269 2.84 34.71 87.86
C ASN A 269 3.93 34.58 86.75
N ASN A 270 5.19 34.39 87.11
CA ASN A 270 6.34 34.24 86.22
C ASN A 270 6.31 32.95 85.37
N GLU A 271 5.73 31.85 85.90
CA GLU A 271 5.54 30.60 85.19
C GLU A 271 4.61 30.75 84.00
N GLU A 272 3.56 31.52 84.15
CA GLU A 272 2.63 31.82 83.06
C GLU A 272 3.27 32.67 81.96
N LYS A 273 4.20 33.54 82.33
CA LYS A 273 5.03 34.29 81.29
C LYS A 273 5.88 33.38 80.42
N ALA A 274 6.47 32.32 81.05
CA ALA A 274 7.28 31.37 80.23
C ALA A 274 6.40 30.54 79.27
N ARG A 275 5.16 30.19 79.70
CA ARG A 275 4.15 29.46 78.86
C ARG A 275 3.56 30.27 77.71
N LEU A 276 3.64 31.58 77.74
CA LEU A 276 3.07 32.46 76.70
C LEU A 276 3.67 32.21 75.32
N ALA A 277 4.98 31.96 75.22
CA ALA A 277 5.65 31.69 73.97
C ALA A 277 5.19 30.34 73.38
N GLU A 278 5.05 29.32 74.22
CA GLU A 278 4.55 28.01 73.79
C GLU A 278 3.09 28.06 73.29
N LEU A 279 2.19 28.70 74.09
CA LEU A 279 0.79 28.87 73.74
C LEU A 279 0.60 29.72 72.48
N THR A 280 1.44 30.72 72.29
CA THR A 280 1.41 31.50 71.04
C THR A 280 1.78 30.63 69.84
N ALA A 281 2.86 29.83 69.95
CA ALA A 281 3.25 28.88 68.90
C ALA A 281 2.14 27.83 68.64
N GLN A 282 1.44 27.39 69.69
CA GLN A 282 0.33 26.46 69.57
C GLN A 282 -0.86 27.09 68.81
N VAL A 283 -1.23 28.33 69.11
CA VAL A 283 -2.26 29.06 68.35
C VAL A 283 -1.88 29.20 66.89
N ASP A 284 -0.62 29.55 66.58
CA ASP A 284 -0.16 29.69 65.22
C ASP A 284 -0.18 28.35 64.46
N LEU A 285 0.17 27.27 65.14
CA LEU A 285 0.02 25.91 64.59
C LEU A 285 -1.47 25.61 64.25
N LYS A 286 -2.38 25.92 65.18
CA LYS A 286 -3.82 25.70 64.99
C LYS A 286 -4.42 26.60 63.91
N LYS A 287 -3.93 27.82 63.75
CA LYS A 287 -4.28 28.70 62.60
C LYS A 287 -3.87 28.10 61.27
N THR A 288 -2.66 27.54 61.19
CA THR A 288 -2.16 26.85 59.99
C THR A 288 -3.02 25.62 59.69
N GLU A 289 -3.44 24.85 60.71
CA GLU A 289 -4.32 23.71 60.54
C GLU A 289 -5.70 24.12 60.00
N VAL A 290 -6.31 25.20 60.55
CA VAL A 290 -7.58 25.75 60.05
C VAL A 290 -7.42 26.21 58.60
N GLN A 291 -6.33 26.91 58.26
CA GLN A 291 -6.08 27.35 56.88
C GLN A 291 -5.99 26.17 55.95
N SER A 292 -5.19 25.14 56.29
CA SER A 292 -5.02 23.93 55.49
C SER A 292 -6.34 23.17 55.26
N THR A 293 -7.16 22.99 56.31
CA THR A 293 -8.47 22.36 56.18
C THR A 293 -9.49 23.20 55.42
N SER A 294 -9.44 24.52 55.58
CA SER A 294 -10.25 25.48 54.78
C SER A 294 -9.91 25.40 53.30
N ASP A 295 -8.60 25.35 52.93
CA ASP A 295 -8.17 25.26 51.55
C ASP A 295 -8.54 23.94 50.89
N LYS A 296 -8.45 22.81 51.67
CA LYS A 296 -8.96 21.53 51.18
C LYS A 296 -10.45 21.55 50.94
N LEU A 297 -11.22 22.16 51.84
CA LEU A 297 -12.68 22.30 51.70
C LEU A 297 -13.05 23.18 50.51
N LYS A 298 -12.35 24.32 50.30
CA LYS A 298 -12.55 25.17 49.09
C LYS A 298 -12.25 24.41 47.82
N ASN A 299 -11.17 23.63 47.80
CA ASN A 299 -10.75 22.84 46.67
C ASN A 299 -11.63 21.60 46.37
N SER A 300 -12.61 21.28 47.24
CA SER A 300 -13.63 20.27 46.94
C SER A 300 -14.58 20.72 45.83
N LYS A 301 -14.61 21.99 45.51
CA LYS A 301 -15.35 22.59 44.40
C LYS A 301 -14.37 23.02 43.32
N LEU A 302 -14.43 22.36 42.16
CA LEU A 302 -13.53 22.65 41.06
C LEU A 302 -14.21 23.63 40.11
N TYR A 303 -13.59 24.78 39.91
CA TYR A 303 -14.08 25.86 39.05
C TYR A 303 -13.26 25.96 37.78
N ALA A 304 -13.91 26.43 36.72
CA ALA A 304 -13.24 26.76 35.48
C ALA A 304 -12.27 27.95 35.65
N LYS A 305 -11.06 27.79 35.15
CA LYS A 305 -10.05 28.89 35.15
C LYS A 305 -10.03 29.66 33.83
N THR A 306 -10.67 29.14 32.78
CA THR A 306 -10.69 29.72 31.43
C THR A 306 -12.03 29.41 30.78
N ASP A 307 -12.39 30.24 29.79
CA ASP A 307 -13.54 30.01 28.93
C ASP A 307 -13.25 28.86 27.94
N GLY A 308 -14.28 28.17 27.47
CA GLY A 308 -14.18 27.10 26.50
C GLY A 308 -15.38 26.17 26.50
N ILE A 309 -15.21 25.00 25.93
CA ILE A 309 -16.20 23.91 26.00
C ILE A 309 -15.72 22.80 26.93
N ALA A 310 -16.66 22.22 27.68
CA ALA A 310 -16.40 21.06 28.52
C ALA A 310 -16.29 19.78 27.69
N ILE A 311 -15.21 19.04 27.87
CA ILE A 311 -15.03 17.69 27.29
C ILE A 311 -14.97 16.71 28.46
N VAL A 312 -16.08 15.99 28.65
CA VAL A 312 -16.25 14.98 29.71
C VAL A 312 -16.55 13.65 29.06
N ASP A 313 -15.80 12.65 29.42
CA ASP A 313 -16.08 11.29 28.98
C ASP A 313 -17.05 10.62 29.96
N GLN A 314 -18.16 10.07 29.48
CA GLN A 314 -19.14 9.28 30.23
C GLN A 314 -19.53 9.86 31.61
N LYS A 315 -20.06 11.10 31.64
CA LYS A 315 -20.42 11.86 32.83
C LYS A 315 -21.02 11.00 33.97
N ASN A 316 -21.92 10.07 33.63
CA ASN A 316 -22.65 9.26 34.59
C ASN A 316 -21.77 8.27 35.39
N GLU A 317 -20.64 7.87 34.83
CA GLU A 317 -19.70 6.95 35.50
C GLU A 317 -18.85 7.63 36.59
N TRP A 318 -18.84 8.96 36.60
CA TRP A 318 -18.04 9.72 37.58
C TRP A 318 -18.73 9.86 38.91
N GLN A 319 -20.06 9.78 38.97
CA GLN A 319 -20.80 9.92 40.24
C GLN A 319 -20.50 8.75 41.18
N GLY A 320 -20.00 9.05 42.38
CA GLY A 320 -19.58 8.05 43.37
C GLY A 320 -18.22 7.39 43.07
N LYS A 321 -17.54 7.78 42.01
CA LYS A 321 -16.22 7.24 41.65
C LYS A 321 -15.12 7.80 42.53
N PRO A 322 -14.26 6.96 43.14
CA PRO A 322 -13.08 7.44 43.87
C PRO A 322 -12.05 7.99 42.86
N VAL A 323 -11.40 9.10 43.21
CA VAL A 323 -10.37 9.76 42.43
C VAL A 323 -9.13 9.98 43.28
N SER A 324 -7.96 9.86 42.60
CA SER A 324 -6.66 10.11 43.20
C SER A 324 -6.16 11.53 42.86
N VAL A 325 -5.16 12.00 43.66
CA VAL A 325 -4.49 13.29 43.37
C VAL A 325 -3.93 13.30 41.95
N GLY A 326 -4.27 14.35 41.17
CA GLY A 326 -3.81 14.51 39.82
C GLY A 326 -4.60 13.71 38.77
N GLU A 327 -5.59 12.89 39.17
CA GLU A 327 -6.44 12.17 38.21
C GLU A 327 -7.25 13.16 37.35
N LYS A 328 -7.18 12.97 36.04
CA LYS A 328 -7.90 13.82 35.07
C LYS A 328 -9.39 13.49 35.11
N ILE A 329 -10.21 14.48 35.42
CA ILE A 329 -11.68 14.35 35.45
C ILE A 329 -12.30 14.83 34.16
N MET A 330 -11.88 16.01 33.66
CA MET A 330 -12.40 16.60 32.45
C MET A 330 -11.37 17.53 31.81
N THR A 331 -11.69 17.99 30.62
CA THR A 331 -10.86 18.96 29.87
C THR A 331 -11.72 20.15 29.43
N ILE A 332 -11.17 21.35 29.50
CA ILE A 332 -11.76 22.55 28.88
C ILE A 332 -10.92 22.91 27.68
N ALA A 333 -11.56 23.09 26.54
CA ALA A 333 -10.91 23.41 25.28
C ALA A 333 -11.56 24.61 24.58
N ASP A 334 -10.77 25.41 23.90
CA ASP A 334 -11.27 26.44 23.01
C ASP A 334 -11.65 25.80 21.67
N PRO A 335 -12.95 25.81 21.27
CA PRO A 335 -13.39 25.15 20.05
C PRO A 335 -12.84 25.80 18.77
N ASN A 336 -12.36 27.03 18.86
CA ASN A 336 -11.81 27.80 17.73
C ASN A 336 -10.30 27.56 17.54
N LYS A 337 -9.65 26.95 18.52
CA LYS A 337 -8.21 26.67 18.51
C LYS A 337 -7.93 25.19 18.43
N VAL A 338 -7.75 24.69 17.22
CA VAL A 338 -7.51 23.26 16.95
C VAL A 338 -6.21 23.03 16.21
N GLU A 339 -5.64 21.87 16.41
CA GLU A 339 -4.48 21.36 15.68
C GLU A 339 -4.74 19.90 15.30
N PHE A 340 -3.96 19.38 14.36
CA PHE A 340 -4.05 18.00 13.91
C PHE A 340 -3.00 17.17 14.62
N LEU A 341 -3.44 16.13 15.32
CA LEU A 341 -2.59 15.08 15.88
C LEU A 341 -2.54 13.92 14.90
N ILE A 342 -1.39 13.72 14.27
CA ILE A 342 -1.17 12.71 13.25
C ILE A 342 -0.31 11.59 13.86
N TRP A 343 -0.75 10.34 13.70
CA TRP A 343 -0.06 9.15 14.16
C TRP A 343 0.67 8.47 12.99
N LEU A 344 1.93 8.84 12.74
CA LEU A 344 2.70 8.30 11.63
C LEU A 344 3.38 6.98 12.02
N PRO A 345 2.99 5.83 11.42
CA PRO A 345 3.60 4.55 11.71
C PRO A 345 5.10 4.57 11.42
N VAL A 346 5.91 3.96 12.30
CA VAL A 346 7.38 3.89 12.15
C VAL A 346 7.78 3.29 10.81
N LYS A 347 7.04 2.28 10.32
CA LYS A 347 7.30 1.62 9.04
C LYS A 347 7.14 2.53 7.82
N ASP A 348 6.28 3.55 7.93
CA ASP A 348 5.99 4.50 6.86
C ASP A 348 6.62 5.88 7.12
N SER A 349 7.52 5.95 8.13
CA SER A 349 8.20 7.19 8.46
C SER A 349 9.06 7.66 7.27
N VAL A 350 8.86 8.91 6.91
CA VAL A 350 9.65 9.64 5.92
C VAL A 350 10.44 10.70 6.66
N THR A 351 11.51 11.20 6.06
CA THR A 351 12.23 12.34 6.63
C THR A 351 11.29 13.54 6.71
N ILE A 352 10.77 13.77 7.90
CA ILE A 352 9.85 14.87 8.20
C ILE A 352 10.70 16.10 8.49
N LYS A 353 10.41 17.19 7.80
CA LYS A 353 10.98 18.52 8.10
C LYS A 353 9.90 19.38 8.75
N GLU A 354 10.29 20.23 9.67
CA GLU A 354 9.43 21.28 10.18
C GLU A 354 8.89 22.12 9.01
N ASN A 355 7.69 22.62 9.12
CA ASN A 355 6.96 23.36 8.09
C ASN A 355 6.61 22.55 6.83
N SER A 356 6.74 21.22 6.82
CA SER A 356 6.25 20.37 5.73
C SER A 356 4.73 20.49 5.61
N GLU A 357 4.25 20.58 4.36
CA GLU A 357 2.81 20.63 4.05
C GLU A 357 2.11 19.34 4.44
N THR A 358 0.92 19.49 5.00
CA THR A 358 0.03 18.37 5.29
C THR A 358 -1.36 18.64 4.69
N LYS A 359 -2.00 17.58 4.19
CA LYS A 359 -3.40 17.62 3.76
C LYS A 359 -4.18 16.60 4.56
N VAL A 360 -5.17 17.06 5.28
CA VAL A 360 -6.00 16.24 6.17
C VAL A 360 -7.37 16.04 5.52
N PHE A 361 -7.74 14.78 5.35
CA PHE A 361 -9.03 14.36 4.83
C PHE A 361 -9.81 13.79 6.01
N LEU A 362 -10.83 14.51 6.46
CA LEU A 362 -11.70 14.06 7.53
C LEU A 362 -12.72 13.07 7.02
N ASP A 363 -13.07 12.07 7.82
CA ASP A 363 -14.00 10.99 7.43
C ASP A 363 -15.40 11.52 7.10
N ILE A 364 -15.79 12.65 7.70
CA ILE A 364 -17.06 13.33 7.40
C ILE A 364 -17.05 14.04 6.03
N ASN A 365 -15.87 14.36 5.49
CA ASN A 365 -15.71 15.00 4.17
C ASN A 365 -14.40 14.58 3.51
N PRO A 366 -14.35 13.37 2.93
CA PRO A 366 -13.12 12.79 2.40
C PRO A 366 -12.64 13.41 1.08
N ILE A 367 -13.44 14.30 0.47
CA ILE A 367 -13.10 14.89 -0.84
C ILE A 367 -12.37 16.23 -0.66
N LYS A 368 -12.77 17.02 0.33
CA LYS A 368 -12.22 18.37 0.55
C LYS A 368 -11.12 18.32 1.61
N PRO A 369 -9.84 18.40 1.23
CA PRO A 369 -8.75 18.40 2.20
C PRO A 369 -8.69 19.70 2.99
N LEU A 370 -8.34 19.58 4.27
CA LEU A 370 -7.91 20.68 5.11
C LEU A 370 -6.39 20.80 5.02
N GLU A 371 -5.89 22.02 4.87
CA GLU A 371 -4.46 22.28 4.77
C GLU A 371 -3.87 22.58 6.14
N GLY A 372 -2.61 22.18 6.31
CA GLY A 372 -1.86 22.43 7.52
C GLY A 372 -0.36 22.29 7.29
N LYS A 373 0.42 22.71 8.30
CA LYS A 373 1.88 22.58 8.31
C LYS A 373 2.34 21.89 9.57
N ILE A 374 3.37 21.05 9.45
CA ILE A 374 3.95 20.37 10.59
C ILE A 374 4.62 21.39 11.50
N LEU A 375 4.16 21.45 12.74
CA LEU A 375 4.75 22.30 13.78
C LEU A 375 5.85 21.54 14.52
N ARG A 376 5.59 20.27 14.88
CA ARG A 376 6.52 19.44 15.64
C ARG A 376 6.24 17.95 15.42
N ALA A 377 7.27 17.15 15.53
CA ALA A 377 7.20 15.69 15.53
C ALA A 377 7.92 15.13 16.76
N SER A 378 7.38 14.07 17.36
CA SER A 378 8.05 13.39 18.47
C SER A 378 9.30 12.66 17.98
N TYR A 379 10.39 12.70 18.78
CA TYR A 379 11.61 11.93 18.49
C TYR A 379 11.44 10.44 18.85
N GLN A 380 10.58 10.13 19.82
CA GLN A 380 10.32 8.76 20.26
C GLN A 380 8.94 8.33 19.78
N PRO A 381 8.83 7.11 19.21
CA PRO A 381 7.54 6.54 18.86
C PRO A 381 6.79 6.10 20.11
N THR A 382 5.48 6.23 20.07
CA THR A 382 4.55 5.77 21.10
C THR A 382 3.44 4.94 20.45
N LEU A 383 2.76 4.11 21.23
CA LEU A 383 1.60 3.38 20.73
C LEU A 383 0.47 4.36 20.38
N SER A 384 -0.07 4.23 19.17
CA SER A 384 -1.28 4.93 18.75
C SER A 384 -2.52 4.32 19.41
N PRO A 385 -3.70 4.95 19.35
CA PRO A 385 -4.96 4.35 19.78
C PRO A 385 -5.30 3.02 19.09
N GLU A 386 -4.71 2.75 17.92
CA GLU A 386 -4.84 1.50 17.15
C GLU A 386 -3.72 0.47 17.49
N GLU A 387 -3.00 0.68 18.58
CA GLU A 387 -1.88 -0.17 19.04
C GLU A 387 -0.71 -0.29 18.05
N VAL A 388 -0.57 0.67 17.13
CA VAL A 388 0.53 0.74 16.17
C VAL A 388 1.62 1.67 16.69
N LEU A 389 2.87 1.21 16.70
CA LEU A 389 4.01 2.05 17.08
C LEU A 389 4.20 3.19 16.08
N SER A 390 3.96 4.43 16.52
CA SER A 390 3.85 5.61 15.67
C SER A 390 4.52 6.83 16.26
N TYR A 391 5.02 7.72 15.40
CA TYR A 391 5.46 9.05 15.79
C TYR A 391 4.26 9.98 15.88
N ARG A 392 4.17 10.75 16.96
CA ARG A 392 3.17 11.81 17.12
C ARG A 392 3.64 13.06 16.41
N ILE A 393 2.87 13.50 15.44
CA ILE A 393 3.13 14.72 14.67
C ILE A 393 1.99 15.70 14.93
N ILE A 394 2.35 16.92 15.29
CA ILE A 394 1.41 18.01 15.44
C ILE A 394 1.50 18.90 14.19
N SER A 395 0.36 19.11 13.55
CA SER A 395 0.24 20.00 12.39
C SER A 395 -0.76 21.13 12.67
N SER A 396 -0.45 22.35 12.22
CA SER A 396 -1.38 23.46 12.30
C SER A 396 -2.62 23.21 11.41
N PHE A 397 -3.70 23.83 11.75
CA PHE A 397 -4.85 24.00 10.88
C PHE A 397 -4.76 25.38 10.19
N GLU A 398 -4.80 25.39 8.86
CA GLU A 398 -4.77 26.62 8.04
C GLU A 398 -6.07 26.71 7.22
N GLY A 399 -7.18 26.99 7.88
CA GLY A 399 -8.49 27.08 7.23
C GLY A 399 -9.41 28.12 7.88
N LYS A 400 -10.54 28.45 7.21
CA LYS A 400 -11.56 29.36 7.75
C LYS A 400 -12.59 28.61 8.60
N ASP A 401 -13.00 27.41 8.16
CA ASP A 401 -14.01 26.60 8.84
C ASP A 401 -13.32 25.65 9.82
N VAL A 402 -13.35 26.00 11.10
CA VAL A 402 -12.71 25.21 12.15
C VAL A 402 -13.42 23.88 12.32
N PRO A 403 -12.71 22.74 12.16
CA PRO A 403 -13.31 21.42 12.34
C PRO A 403 -13.58 21.17 13.83
N ARG A 404 -14.61 20.37 14.11
CA ARG A 404 -14.92 19.97 15.50
C ARG A 404 -13.81 19.10 16.09
N ILE A 405 -13.51 19.33 17.37
CA ILE A 405 -12.58 18.51 18.16
C ILE A 405 -13.08 17.06 18.19
N GLY A 406 -12.16 16.11 18.10
CA GLY A 406 -12.46 14.67 18.10
C GLY A 406 -12.78 14.06 16.73
N LEU A 407 -12.89 14.88 15.66
CA LEU A 407 -13.04 14.33 14.32
C LEU A 407 -11.77 13.61 13.90
N ARG A 408 -11.98 12.47 13.21
CA ARG A 408 -10.91 11.62 12.71
C ARG A 408 -10.85 11.62 11.19
N GLY A 409 -9.74 11.11 10.66
CA GLY A 409 -9.54 11.03 9.23
C GLY A 409 -8.15 10.53 8.87
N THR A 410 -7.71 10.87 7.66
CA THR A 410 -6.39 10.49 7.14
C THR A 410 -5.62 11.74 6.75
N ALA A 411 -4.42 11.88 7.27
CA ALA A 411 -3.48 12.93 6.88
C ALA A 411 -2.51 12.41 5.81
N LYS A 412 -2.29 13.20 4.77
CA LYS A 412 -1.23 13.01 3.79
C LYS A 412 -0.12 14.01 4.06
N ILE A 413 1.05 13.49 4.44
CA ILE A 413 2.24 14.26 4.76
C ILE A 413 3.14 14.31 3.52
N TYR A 414 3.60 15.50 3.15
CA TYR A 414 4.54 15.69 2.05
C TYR A 414 5.96 15.83 2.61
N GLY A 415 6.78 14.82 2.34
CA GLY A 415 8.18 14.80 2.73
C GLY A 415 9.11 15.47 1.72
N SER A 416 10.40 15.16 1.77
CA SER A 416 11.41 15.69 0.87
C SER A 416 11.21 15.26 -0.57
N GLY A 417 11.64 16.10 -1.51
CA GLY A 417 11.70 15.74 -2.93
C GLY A 417 12.69 14.58 -3.17
N THR A 418 12.30 13.68 -4.03
CA THR A 418 13.11 12.52 -4.45
C THR A 418 12.87 12.19 -5.91
N THR A 419 13.59 11.23 -6.45
CA THR A 419 13.36 10.72 -7.81
C THR A 419 12.31 9.62 -7.80
N LEU A 420 11.57 9.48 -8.89
CA LEU A 420 10.59 8.40 -9.08
C LEU A 420 11.25 7.02 -8.90
N PHE A 421 12.50 6.87 -9.31
CA PHE A 421 13.27 5.64 -9.12
C PHE A 421 13.39 5.28 -7.64
N TYR A 422 13.85 6.20 -6.80
CA TYR A 422 14.00 5.94 -5.37
C TYR A 422 12.64 5.63 -4.72
N TYR A 423 11.59 6.34 -5.11
CA TYR A 423 10.25 6.11 -4.60
C TYR A 423 9.73 4.69 -4.87
N LEU A 424 9.90 4.20 -6.12
CA LEU A 424 9.44 2.86 -6.51
C LEU A 424 10.31 1.74 -5.93
N PHE A 425 11.62 1.95 -5.88
CA PHE A 425 12.56 0.89 -5.53
C PHE A 425 13.02 0.90 -4.07
N ARG A 426 12.67 1.89 -3.25
CA ARG A 426 13.09 1.96 -1.84
C ARG A 426 12.69 0.72 -1.03
N LYS A 427 11.44 0.23 -1.17
CA LYS A 427 10.98 -0.97 -0.44
C LYS A 427 11.70 -2.24 -0.91
N PRO A 428 11.78 -2.56 -2.21
CA PRO A 428 12.61 -3.65 -2.72
C PRO A 428 14.08 -3.56 -2.31
N ILE A 429 14.69 -2.38 -2.41
CA ILE A 429 16.10 -2.17 -2.02
C ILE A 429 16.30 -2.45 -0.53
N THR A 430 15.39 -1.96 0.32
CA THR A 430 15.45 -2.23 1.76
C THR A 430 15.30 -3.72 2.06
N PHE A 431 14.37 -4.40 1.37
CA PHE A 431 14.17 -5.84 1.52
C PHE A 431 15.42 -6.65 1.13
N VAL A 432 16.00 -6.35 -0.03
CA VAL A 432 17.25 -7.00 -0.48
C VAL A 432 18.39 -6.73 0.48
N ARG A 433 18.56 -5.47 0.93
CA ARG A 433 19.58 -5.11 1.92
C ARG A 433 19.43 -5.89 3.22
N GLN A 434 18.21 -6.03 3.75
CA GLN A 434 17.93 -6.80 4.95
C GLN A 434 18.21 -8.31 4.75
N MET A 435 17.94 -8.82 3.54
CA MET A 435 18.20 -10.23 3.21
C MET A 435 19.71 -10.54 3.11
N ILE A 436 20.52 -9.57 2.67
CA ILE A 436 21.99 -9.70 2.53
C ILE A 436 22.71 -9.38 3.86
N GLY A 437 22.00 -8.79 4.85
CA GLY A 437 22.60 -8.48 6.16
C GLY A 437 23.45 -7.22 6.19
N ILE A 438 23.27 -6.28 5.23
CA ILE A 438 23.98 -5.00 5.13
C ILE A 438 23.07 -3.84 5.51
#